data_6de58057c01acb1f3bb6abbed8cb1a96
#
_entry.id   6de58057c01acb1f3bb6abbed8cb1a96
#
_cell.length_a   1.000
_cell.length_b   1.000
_cell.length_c   1.000
_cell.angle_alpha   90.00
_cell.angle_beta   90.00
_cell.angle_gamma   90.00
#
_symmetry.space_group_name_H-M   'P 1'
#
loop_
_entity.id
_entity.type
_entity.pdbx_description
1 polymer ?
#
loop_
_entity_poly.entity_id
_entity_poly.type
_entity_poly.pdbx_seq_one_letter_code
_entity_poly.pdbx_strand_id
1 'polypeptide(L)'
;GCASMSESQQSTAKGTAMGTGAGAAVGAIIGAIAGDPALGAGIGAGVGAVGGYIWSNRMEEQKKKMEAATEGTKVSVTQTADNQLKLNVPSDISFDTGQSTIKPEMHPVLDSLAAGLKSNSNSQVTIIGYTDDTGNDSINNPLSVNRAASTRAYLVSQGIASNRISIDGRGASEPVAANTSPENRAKNRRVEIFVKEPQPQQQRQQELPQHQDQQQYIQQPAY
;
A
#
# COMPACT_ATOMS: atom_id res chain seq x y z
N GLY A 1 14.76 33.22 -28.41
CA GLY A 1 13.59 33.33 -27.56
C GLY A 1 13.35 31.96 -26.90
N CYS A 2 13.69 31.83 -25.62
CA CYS A 2 13.35 30.65 -24.82
C CYS A 2 11.92 30.84 -24.35
N ALA A 3 11.01 29.99 -24.81
CA ALA A 3 9.65 29.90 -24.30
C ALA A 3 9.69 29.28 -22.89
N SER A 4 9.18 30.02 -21.89
CA SER A 4 9.00 29.52 -20.53
C SER A 4 7.87 28.50 -20.51
N MET A 5 8.19 27.24 -20.30
CA MET A 5 7.19 26.21 -20.00
C MET A 5 6.64 26.43 -18.58
N SER A 6 5.32 26.29 -18.41
CA SER A 6 4.67 26.43 -17.10
C SER A 6 5.08 25.31 -16.14
N GLU A 7 5.07 25.60 -14.84
CA GLU A 7 5.45 24.63 -13.78
C GLU A 7 4.67 23.30 -13.85
N SER A 8 3.44 23.34 -14.35
CA SER A 8 2.61 22.14 -14.55
C SER A 8 3.14 21.22 -15.66
N GLN A 9 3.80 21.77 -16.69
CA GLN A 9 4.42 20.98 -17.76
C GLN A 9 5.79 20.41 -17.34
N GLN A 10 6.50 21.10 -16.43
CA GLN A 10 7.75 20.55 -15.87
C GLN A 10 7.51 19.35 -14.96
N SER A 11 6.41 19.31 -14.22
CA SER A 11 6.08 18.17 -13.37
C SER A 11 5.71 16.92 -14.18
N THR A 12 5.04 17.11 -15.34
CA THR A 12 4.67 15.99 -16.23
C THR A 12 5.90 15.44 -16.98
N ALA A 13 6.82 16.31 -17.40
CA ALA A 13 8.05 15.87 -18.09
C ALA A 13 9.03 15.15 -17.14
N LYS A 14 9.07 15.51 -15.85
CA LYS A 14 9.86 14.80 -14.83
C LYS A 14 9.27 13.44 -14.46
N GLY A 15 7.96 13.28 -14.53
CA GLY A 15 7.28 12.01 -14.22
C GLY A 15 7.55 10.89 -15.22
N THR A 16 7.79 11.22 -16.51
CA THR A 16 7.97 10.22 -17.56
C THR A 16 9.41 9.73 -17.71
N ALA A 17 10.41 10.51 -17.29
CA ALA A 17 11.83 10.15 -17.42
C ALA A 17 12.41 9.37 -16.24
N MET A 18 11.68 9.25 -15.11
CA MET A 18 12.16 8.65 -13.86
C MET A 18 11.56 7.26 -13.55
N GLY A 19 10.85 6.64 -14.49
CA GLY A 19 10.04 5.43 -14.22
C GLY A 19 10.84 4.15 -13.89
N THR A 20 12.13 4.10 -14.09
CA THR A 20 12.94 2.88 -13.87
C THR A 20 14.08 3.02 -12.87
N GLY A 21 14.45 4.24 -12.49
CA GLY A 21 15.56 4.49 -11.56
C GLY A 21 15.19 4.90 -10.14
N ALA A 22 13.99 5.45 -9.94
CA ALA A 22 13.60 6.07 -8.67
C ALA A 22 13.13 5.07 -7.61
N GLY A 23 12.61 3.90 -8.00
CA GLY A 23 12.20 2.85 -7.06
C GLY A 23 13.36 2.29 -6.25
N ALA A 24 14.52 2.11 -6.90
CA ALA A 24 15.73 1.67 -6.24
C ALA A 24 16.33 2.76 -5.32
N ALA A 25 16.14 4.04 -5.64
CA ALA A 25 16.69 5.14 -4.85
C ALA A 25 15.89 5.39 -3.55
N VAL A 26 14.56 5.27 -3.59
CA VAL A 26 13.72 5.44 -2.37
C VAL A 26 13.87 4.22 -1.44
N GLY A 27 13.94 3.01 -2.01
CA GLY A 27 14.24 1.81 -1.24
C GLY A 27 15.63 1.85 -0.62
N ALA A 28 16.63 2.40 -1.32
CA ALA A 28 17.99 2.58 -0.81
C ALA A 28 18.08 3.60 0.33
N ILE A 29 17.26 4.66 0.31
CA ILE A 29 17.19 5.64 1.41
C ILE A 29 16.63 4.99 2.67
N ILE A 30 15.58 4.18 2.56
CA ILE A 30 15.01 3.45 3.71
C ILE A 30 15.99 2.38 4.22
N GLY A 31 16.68 1.68 3.32
CA GLY A 31 17.72 0.72 3.66
C GLY A 31 18.95 1.35 4.31
N ALA A 32 19.35 2.56 3.88
CA ALA A 32 20.45 3.31 4.50
C ALA A 32 20.11 3.78 5.91
N ILE A 33 18.86 4.15 6.20
CA ILE A 33 18.39 4.50 7.56
C ILE A 33 18.36 3.23 8.45
N ALA A 34 18.09 2.07 7.87
CA ALA A 34 18.06 0.79 8.57
C ALA A 34 19.45 0.12 8.68
N GLY A 35 20.48 0.70 8.07
CA GLY A 35 21.85 0.17 8.09
C GLY A 35 22.17 -0.89 7.03
N ASP A 36 21.22 -1.22 6.16
CA ASP A 36 21.44 -2.16 5.05
C ASP A 36 20.69 -1.73 3.78
N PRO A 37 21.37 -1.05 2.84
CA PRO A 37 20.75 -0.56 1.59
C PRO A 37 20.26 -1.67 0.66
N ALA A 38 20.77 -2.89 0.79
CA ALA A 38 20.36 -4.01 -0.05
C ALA A 38 18.96 -4.55 0.34
N LEU A 39 18.63 -4.53 1.64
CA LEU A 39 17.31 -4.90 2.13
C LEU A 39 16.23 -3.90 1.72
N GLY A 40 16.57 -2.59 1.69
CA GLY A 40 15.63 -1.55 1.25
C GLY A 40 15.29 -1.61 -0.25
N ALA A 41 16.26 -2.01 -1.08
CA ALA A 41 16.06 -2.11 -2.53
C ALA A 41 15.15 -3.30 -2.93
N GLY A 42 15.17 -4.39 -2.17
CA GLY A 42 14.33 -5.57 -2.39
C GLY A 42 12.85 -5.31 -2.13
N ILE A 43 12.54 -4.46 -1.16
CA ILE A 43 11.16 -4.16 -0.75
C ILE A 43 10.50 -3.17 -1.72
N GLY A 44 11.27 -2.23 -2.27
CA GLY A 44 10.77 -1.29 -3.29
C GLY A 44 10.51 -1.96 -4.65
N ALA A 45 11.23 -3.03 -4.98
CA ALA A 45 11.13 -3.71 -6.27
C ALA A 45 9.96 -4.73 -6.35
N GLY A 46 9.54 -5.29 -5.21
CA GLY A 46 8.53 -6.35 -5.18
C GLY A 46 7.08 -5.88 -5.38
N VAL A 47 6.78 -4.62 -5.13
CA VAL A 47 5.42 -4.05 -5.24
C VAL A 47 5.24 -3.20 -6.50
N GLY A 48 6.34 -2.83 -7.18
CA GLY A 48 6.36 -1.85 -8.29
C GLY A 48 6.28 -2.41 -9.71
N ALA A 49 6.07 -3.71 -9.91
CA ALA A 49 6.21 -4.32 -11.23
C ALA A 49 4.93 -4.41 -12.07
N VAL A 50 3.75 -4.04 -11.57
CA VAL A 50 2.49 -4.25 -12.28
C VAL A 50 1.62 -2.99 -12.30
N GLY A 51 1.77 -2.19 -13.35
CA GLY A 51 0.84 -1.12 -13.72
C GLY A 51 1.10 0.20 -13.00
N GLY A 52 1.46 1.24 -13.76
CA GLY A 52 1.58 2.60 -13.23
C GLY A 52 0.25 3.08 -12.65
N TYR A 53 0.29 3.59 -11.42
CA TYR A 53 -0.87 4.19 -10.77
C TYR A 53 -0.84 5.71 -10.95
N ILE A 54 -2.01 6.33 -10.79
CA ILE A 54 -2.14 7.78 -10.90
C ILE A 54 -1.87 8.40 -9.53
N TRP A 55 -1.05 9.46 -9.52
CA TRP A 55 -0.97 10.35 -8.37
C TRP A 55 -1.85 11.58 -8.64
N SER A 56 -3.10 11.50 -8.22
CA SER A 56 -4.08 12.57 -8.38
C SER A 56 -3.98 13.61 -7.25
N ASN A 57 -4.63 14.75 -7.43
CA ASN A 57 -4.76 15.74 -6.35
C ASN A 57 -5.43 15.15 -5.10
N ARG A 58 -6.34 14.18 -5.27
CA ARG A 58 -6.97 13.46 -4.15
C ARG A 58 -5.98 12.61 -3.37
N MET A 59 -5.05 11.96 -4.06
CA MET A 59 -3.97 11.20 -3.44
C MET A 59 -3.01 12.13 -2.67
N GLU A 60 -2.68 13.28 -3.23
CA GLU A 60 -1.87 14.30 -2.55
C GLU A 60 -2.56 14.86 -1.30
N GLU A 61 -3.85 15.16 -1.38
CA GLU A 61 -4.64 15.59 -0.22
C GLU A 61 -4.73 14.50 0.84
N GLN A 62 -4.93 13.24 0.42
CA GLN A 62 -4.97 12.11 1.34
C GLN A 62 -3.64 11.92 2.04
N LYS A 63 -2.52 12.04 1.31
CA LYS A 63 -1.18 12.00 1.91
C LYS A 63 -1.02 13.06 2.98
N LYS A 64 -1.34 14.33 2.69
CA LYS A 64 -1.26 15.43 3.66
C LYS A 64 -2.11 15.20 4.91
N LYS A 65 -3.35 14.71 4.72
CA LYS A 65 -4.24 14.36 5.85
C LYS A 65 -3.66 13.22 6.69
N MET A 66 -3.07 12.23 6.05
CA MET A 66 -2.42 11.13 6.75
C MET A 66 -1.17 11.58 7.49
N GLU A 67 -0.34 12.43 6.90
CA GLU A 67 0.83 13.03 7.58
C GLU A 67 0.40 13.80 8.84
N ALA A 68 -0.66 14.61 8.75
CA ALA A 68 -1.21 15.31 9.91
C ALA A 68 -1.80 14.36 10.98
N ALA A 69 -2.52 13.32 10.56
CA ALA A 69 -3.13 12.35 11.48
C ALA A 69 -2.09 11.45 12.17
N THR A 70 -0.91 11.30 11.59
CA THR A 70 0.18 10.48 12.13
C THR A 70 1.25 11.29 12.85
N GLU A 71 1.11 12.61 12.90
CA GLU A 71 2.04 13.49 13.61
C GLU A 71 2.15 13.09 15.09
N GLY A 72 3.36 12.99 15.61
CA GLY A 72 3.63 12.51 16.98
C GLY A 72 3.48 11.00 17.17
N THR A 73 3.07 10.25 16.16
CA THR A 73 3.08 8.78 16.18
C THR A 73 4.37 8.23 15.53
N LYS A 74 4.56 6.92 15.60
CA LYS A 74 5.66 6.23 14.89
C LYS A 74 5.24 5.74 13.49
N VAL A 75 4.07 6.11 13.01
CA VAL A 75 3.60 5.77 11.66
C VAL A 75 4.29 6.67 10.65
N SER A 76 4.88 6.10 9.62
CA SER A 76 5.43 6.87 8.50
C SER A 76 4.51 6.83 7.29
N VAL A 77 4.41 7.96 6.59
CA VAL A 77 3.59 8.16 5.40
C VAL A 77 4.51 8.57 4.26
N THR A 78 4.50 7.81 3.17
CA THR A 78 5.37 8.05 2.02
C THR A 78 4.63 7.82 0.70
N GLN A 79 5.09 8.47 -0.36
CA GLN A 79 4.71 8.15 -1.73
C GLN A 79 5.74 7.18 -2.32
N THR A 80 5.27 6.09 -2.90
CA THR A 80 6.14 5.13 -3.59
C THR A 80 6.47 5.59 -5.01
N ALA A 81 7.53 5.01 -5.60
CA ALA A 81 7.95 5.36 -6.96
C ALA A 81 6.90 5.05 -8.04
N ASP A 82 6.01 4.10 -7.79
CA ASP A 82 4.89 3.71 -8.64
C ASP A 82 3.57 4.42 -8.30
N ASN A 83 3.66 5.55 -7.58
CA ASN A 83 2.52 6.40 -7.22
C ASN A 83 1.48 5.75 -6.29
N GLN A 84 1.92 4.96 -5.33
CA GLN A 84 1.08 4.52 -4.22
C GLN A 84 1.36 5.36 -2.97
N LEU A 85 0.34 5.56 -2.14
CA LEU A 85 0.51 6.07 -0.79
C LEU A 85 0.82 4.89 0.13
N LYS A 86 1.97 4.91 0.78
CA LYS A 86 2.40 3.87 1.72
C LYS A 86 2.38 4.38 3.14
N LEU A 87 1.65 3.69 4.02
CA LEU A 87 1.74 3.84 5.47
C LEU A 87 2.54 2.66 6.02
N ASN A 88 3.60 2.95 6.77
CA ASN A 88 4.32 1.95 7.56
C ASN A 88 3.91 2.11 9.02
N VAL A 89 3.21 1.11 9.53
CA VAL A 89 2.60 1.11 10.86
C VAL A 89 3.32 0.11 11.75
N PRO A 90 4.10 0.54 12.75
CA PRO A 90 4.72 -0.37 13.70
C PRO A 90 3.67 -1.20 14.44
N SER A 91 3.88 -2.53 14.49
CA SER A 91 2.93 -3.42 15.18
C SER A 91 2.85 -3.15 16.69
N ASP A 92 3.93 -2.69 17.28
CA ASP A 92 4.01 -2.48 18.74
C ASP A 92 3.07 -1.37 19.23
N ILE A 93 2.75 -0.37 18.38
CA ILE A 93 1.76 0.67 18.69
C ILE A 93 0.34 0.28 18.30
N SER A 94 0.17 -0.77 17.52
CA SER A 94 -1.09 -1.16 16.91
C SER A 94 -1.71 -2.40 17.55
N PHE A 95 -0.88 -3.29 18.08
CA PHE A 95 -1.28 -4.58 18.64
C PHE A 95 -0.45 -4.90 19.88
N ASP A 96 -1.03 -5.65 20.80
CA ASP A 96 -0.28 -6.26 21.89
C ASP A 96 0.56 -7.44 21.37
N THR A 97 1.57 -7.84 22.15
CA THR A 97 2.48 -8.94 21.77
C THR A 97 1.70 -10.22 21.50
N GLY A 98 1.92 -10.80 20.33
CA GLY A 98 1.23 -12.01 19.90
C GLY A 98 -0.25 -11.84 19.57
N GLN A 99 -0.78 -10.62 19.63
CA GLN A 99 -2.18 -10.32 19.37
C GLN A 99 -2.38 -9.67 18.00
N SER A 100 -3.61 -9.73 17.52
CA SER A 100 -4.06 -9.07 16.28
C SER A 100 -5.23 -8.11 16.51
N THR A 101 -5.67 -7.90 17.75
CA THR A 101 -6.68 -6.90 18.09
C THR A 101 -6.07 -5.51 18.01
N ILE A 102 -6.69 -4.61 17.25
CA ILE A 102 -6.22 -3.23 17.06
C ILE A 102 -6.39 -2.46 18.37
N LYS A 103 -5.34 -1.79 18.78
CA LYS A 103 -5.33 -0.92 19.96
C LYS A 103 -6.08 0.39 19.68
N PRO A 104 -6.79 0.96 20.67
CA PRO A 104 -7.54 2.21 20.51
C PRO A 104 -6.69 3.39 20.01
N GLU A 105 -5.40 3.41 20.31
CA GLU A 105 -4.46 4.46 19.89
C GLU A 105 -4.31 4.54 18.36
N MET A 106 -4.59 3.44 17.65
CA MET A 106 -4.56 3.41 16.18
C MET A 106 -5.87 3.85 15.52
N HIS A 107 -6.96 3.93 16.26
CA HIS A 107 -8.26 4.31 15.68
C HIS A 107 -8.21 5.66 14.95
N PRO A 108 -7.65 6.75 15.49
CA PRO A 108 -7.61 8.04 14.78
C PRO A 108 -6.88 7.97 13.44
N VAL A 109 -5.79 7.19 13.36
CA VAL A 109 -5.03 6.99 12.11
C VAL A 109 -5.87 6.24 11.08
N LEU A 110 -6.53 5.16 11.49
CA LEU A 110 -7.37 4.35 10.61
C LEU A 110 -8.67 5.08 10.21
N ASP A 111 -9.24 5.92 11.09
CA ASP A 111 -10.39 6.78 10.78
C ASP A 111 -10.04 7.82 9.72
N SER A 112 -8.87 8.45 9.82
CA SER A 112 -8.37 9.38 8.81
C SER A 112 -8.14 8.69 7.47
N LEU A 113 -7.58 7.48 7.49
CA LEU A 113 -7.42 6.65 6.29
C LEU A 113 -8.77 6.33 5.66
N ALA A 114 -9.74 5.88 6.46
CA ALA A 114 -11.09 5.57 5.99
C ALA A 114 -11.78 6.81 5.38
N ALA A 115 -11.64 7.99 5.99
CA ALA A 115 -12.18 9.24 5.44
C ALA A 115 -11.58 9.56 4.07
N GLY A 116 -10.26 9.39 3.89
CA GLY A 116 -9.59 9.55 2.60
C GLY A 116 -10.09 8.56 1.55
N LEU A 117 -10.27 7.30 1.93
CA LEU A 117 -10.79 6.24 1.05
C LEU A 117 -12.24 6.46 0.63
N LYS A 118 -13.06 7.09 1.48
CA LYS A 118 -14.44 7.49 1.14
C LYS A 118 -14.46 8.65 0.14
N SER A 119 -13.58 9.63 0.30
CA SER A 119 -13.47 10.77 -0.64
C SER A 119 -12.84 10.39 -1.97
N ASN A 120 -12.09 9.29 -2.04
CA ASN A 120 -11.53 8.73 -3.27
C ASN A 120 -12.04 7.29 -3.46
N SER A 121 -13.26 7.15 -4.01
CA SER A 121 -13.93 5.85 -4.19
C SER A 121 -13.21 4.90 -5.16
N ASN A 122 -12.38 5.43 -6.06
CA ASN A 122 -11.63 4.63 -7.04
C ASN A 122 -10.35 4.01 -6.47
N SER A 123 -9.90 4.47 -5.30
CA SER A 123 -8.69 3.93 -4.70
C SER A 123 -8.90 2.50 -4.18
N GLN A 124 -7.85 1.71 -4.30
CA GLN A 124 -7.75 0.34 -3.79
C GLN A 124 -6.68 0.29 -2.70
N VAL A 125 -6.84 -0.65 -1.78
CA VAL A 125 -5.95 -0.81 -0.62
C VAL A 125 -5.36 -2.21 -0.61
N THR A 126 -4.07 -2.30 -0.31
CA THR A 126 -3.40 -3.56 0.01
C THR A 126 -2.78 -3.44 1.40
N ILE A 127 -3.08 -4.38 2.28
CA ILE A 127 -2.57 -4.41 3.66
C ILE A 127 -1.71 -5.65 3.81
N ILE A 128 -0.46 -5.47 4.22
CA ILE A 128 0.50 -6.56 4.38
C ILE A 128 1.03 -6.56 5.81
N GLY A 129 0.87 -7.69 6.51
CA GLY A 129 1.42 -7.88 7.84
C GLY A 129 2.79 -8.56 7.80
N TYR A 130 3.67 -8.16 8.73
CA TYR A 130 5.00 -8.72 8.91
C TYR A 130 5.30 -8.96 10.39
N THR A 131 6.17 -9.92 10.66
CA THR A 131 6.70 -10.20 12.00
C THR A 131 8.22 -10.08 12.00
N ASP A 132 8.84 -10.12 13.17
CA ASP A 132 10.25 -10.45 13.28
C ASP A 132 10.46 -11.98 13.18
N ASP A 133 11.69 -12.44 13.32
CA ASP A 133 12.07 -13.85 13.27
C ASP A 133 11.90 -14.61 14.60
N THR A 134 11.33 -13.96 15.62
CA THR A 134 11.06 -14.60 16.91
C THR A 134 9.94 -15.63 16.76
N GLY A 135 10.20 -16.85 17.22
CA GLY A 135 9.27 -17.98 17.06
C GLY A 135 9.53 -18.76 15.76
N ASN A 136 8.48 -19.23 15.12
CA ASN A 136 8.54 -20.00 13.88
C ASN A 136 7.45 -19.60 12.91
N ASP A 137 7.54 -20.07 11.66
CA ASP A 137 6.62 -19.72 10.58
C ASP A 137 5.18 -20.17 10.86
N SER A 138 4.96 -21.25 11.60
CA SER A 138 3.62 -21.71 11.96
C SER A 138 2.88 -20.77 12.90
N ILE A 139 3.61 -19.88 13.59
CA ILE A 139 3.08 -18.81 14.44
C ILE A 139 3.07 -17.48 13.67
N ASN A 140 4.19 -17.15 13.04
CA ASN A 140 4.40 -15.84 12.43
C ASN A 140 3.53 -15.61 11.19
N ASN A 141 3.35 -16.63 10.34
CA ASN A 141 2.53 -16.51 9.14
C ASN A 141 1.05 -16.22 9.48
N PRO A 142 0.36 -17.00 10.32
CA PRO A 142 -1.00 -16.68 10.71
C PRO A 142 -1.13 -15.35 11.45
N LEU A 143 -0.17 -14.99 12.32
CA LEU A 143 -0.20 -13.74 13.07
C LEU A 143 -0.13 -12.53 12.11
N SER A 144 0.74 -12.58 11.11
CA SER A 144 0.86 -11.53 10.12
C SER A 144 -0.40 -11.35 9.28
N VAL A 145 -1.02 -12.46 8.84
CA VAL A 145 -2.32 -12.45 8.14
C VAL A 145 -3.43 -11.89 9.03
N ASN A 146 -3.51 -12.33 10.29
CA ASN A 146 -4.55 -11.89 11.22
C ASN A 146 -4.46 -10.40 11.53
N ARG A 147 -3.27 -9.82 11.61
CA ARG A 147 -3.07 -8.37 11.79
C ARG A 147 -3.55 -7.59 10.57
N ALA A 148 -3.23 -8.05 9.37
CA ALA A 148 -3.75 -7.45 8.15
C ALA A 148 -5.29 -7.58 8.06
N ALA A 149 -5.84 -8.73 8.44
CA ALA A 149 -7.28 -8.98 8.47
C ALA A 149 -8.02 -8.09 9.48
N SER A 150 -7.47 -7.87 10.67
CA SER A 150 -8.05 -6.98 11.66
C SER A 150 -8.05 -5.52 11.19
N THR A 151 -6.98 -5.09 10.54
CA THR A 151 -6.91 -3.75 9.93
C THR A 151 -7.96 -3.59 8.84
N ARG A 152 -8.13 -4.59 7.96
CA ARG A 152 -9.21 -4.61 6.96
C ARG A 152 -10.58 -4.56 7.62
N ALA A 153 -10.83 -5.40 8.63
CA ALA A 153 -12.11 -5.45 9.33
C ALA A 153 -12.48 -4.09 9.95
N TYR A 154 -11.49 -3.38 10.50
CA TYR A 154 -11.70 -2.03 11.01
C TYR A 154 -12.13 -1.07 9.89
N LEU A 155 -11.41 -1.03 8.77
CA LEU A 155 -11.76 -0.15 7.64
C LEU A 155 -13.14 -0.49 7.06
N VAL A 156 -13.50 -1.78 7.00
CA VAL A 156 -14.84 -2.21 6.57
C VAL A 156 -15.91 -1.73 7.55
N SER A 157 -15.66 -1.79 8.86
CA SER A 157 -16.57 -1.26 9.88
C SER A 157 -16.76 0.26 9.77
N GLN A 158 -15.76 0.96 9.23
CA GLN A 158 -15.84 2.39 8.91
C GLN A 158 -16.55 2.66 7.57
N GLY A 159 -17.06 1.65 6.87
CA GLY A 159 -17.86 1.78 5.65
C GLY A 159 -17.06 1.68 4.34
N ILE A 160 -15.82 1.18 4.38
CA ILE A 160 -15.07 0.90 3.16
C ILE A 160 -15.47 -0.48 2.62
N ALA A 161 -15.81 -0.54 1.33
CA ALA A 161 -16.22 -1.80 0.71
C ALA A 161 -15.06 -2.83 0.74
N SER A 162 -15.38 -4.06 1.16
CA SER A 162 -14.39 -5.11 1.39
C SER A 162 -13.65 -5.53 0.11
N ASN A 163 -14.28 -5.41 -1.05
CA ASN A 163 -13.67 -5.70 -2.36
C ASN A 163 -12.61 -4.68 -2.79
N ARG A 164 -12.52 -3.53 -2.11
CA ARG A 164 -11.46 -2.54 -2.32
C ARG A 164 -10.20 -2.85 -1.52
N ILE A 165 -10.24 -3.82 -0.60
CA ILE A 165 -9.15 -4.09 0.34
C ILE A 165 -8.66 -5.52 0.17
N SER A 166 -7.43 -5.66 -0.31
CA SER A 166 -6.68 -6.92 -0.33
C SER A 166 -5.79 -7.04 0.90
N ILE A 167 -5.60 -8.24 1.41
CA ILE A 167 -4.71 -8.51 2.54
C ILE A 167 -3.67 -9.56 2.17
N ASP A 168 -2.50 -9.49 2.80
CA ASP A 168 -1.46 -10.50 2.75
C ASP A 168 -0.74 -10.56 4.11
N GLY A 169 -0.11 -11.69 4.40
CA GLY A 169 0.73 -11.87 5.57
C GLY A 169 2.01 -12.58 5.18
N ARG A 170 3.15 -11.95 5.46
CA ARG A 170 4.46 -12.42 5.02
C ARG A 170 5.34 -12.94 6.14
N GLY A 171 4.79 -13.00 7.38
CA GLY A 171 5.56 -13.47 8.54
C GLY A 171 6.90 -12.75 8.63
N ALA A 172 7.97 -13.50 8.83
CA ALA A 172 9.34 -12.98 8.95
C ALA A 172 10.13 -12.98 7.62
N SER A 173 9.50 -13.26 6.47
CA SER A 173 10.20 -13.50 5.21
C SER A 173 10.81 -12.26 4.55
N GLU A 174 10.33 -11.05 4.87
CA GLU A 174 10.78 -9.80 4.28
C GLU A 174 11.19 -8.77 5.34
N PRO A 175 12.33 -8.99 6.02
CA PRO A 175 12.80 -8.07 7.05
C PRO A 175 13.30 -6.76 6.42
N VAL A 176 12.98 -5.62 7.07
CA VAL A 176 13.50 -4.28 6.70
C VAL A 176 14.77 -3.93 7.47
N ALA A 177 15.11 -4.73 8.47
CA ALA A 177 16.34 -4.63 9.24
C ALA A 177 16.79 -6.04 9.65
N ALA A 178 18.10 -6.22 9.88
CA ALA A 178 18.62 -7.48 10.40
C ALA A 178 18.01 -7.78 11.79
N ASN A 179 17.54 -9.01 12.01
CA ASN A 179 16.89 -9.42 13.28
C ASN A 179 17.89 -9.64 14.45
N THR A 180 18.94 -8.81 14.53
CA THR A 180 20.06 -8.97 15.46
C THR A 180 19.90 -8.17 16.76
N SER A 181 19.01 -7.17 16.78
CA SER A 181 18.74 -6.38 17.97
C SER A 181 17.23 -6.22 18.22
N PRO A 182 16.79 -5.93 19.47
CA PRO A 182 15.39 -5.64 19.77
C PRO A 182 14.82 -4.49 18.93
N GLU A 183 15.61 -3.44 18.69
CA GLU A 183 15.22 -2.26 17.91
C GLU A 183 14.98 -2.63 16.44
N ASN A 184 15.86 -3.46 15.88
CA ASN A 184 15.72 -3.92 14.49
C ASN A 184 14.54 -4.89 14.36
N ARG A 185 14.35 -5.82 15.29
CA ARG A 185 13.15 -6.67 15.32
C ARG A 185 11.86 -5.84 15.41
N ALA A 186 11.84 -4.76 16.19
CA ALA A 186 10.70 -3.85 16.27
C ALA A 186 10.38 -3.20 14.91
N LYS A 187 11.37 -2.88 14.08
CA LYS A 187 11.16 -2.38 12.71
C LYS A 187 10.53 -3.43 11.80
N ASN A 188 10.88 -4.70 12.00
CA ASN A 188 10.34 -5.81 11.23
C ASN A 188 8.89 -6.12 11.59
N ARG A 189 8.50 -5.96 12.86
CA ARG A 189 7.10 -6.08 13.30
C ARG A 189 6.29 -4.87 12.83
N ARG A 190 5.65 -4.98 11.67
CA ARG A 190 4.92 -3.88 11.05
C ARG A 190 3.72 -4.35 10.26
N VAL A 191 2.83 -3.43 9.98
CA VAL A 191 1.80 -3.54 8.94
C VAL A 191 2.05 -2.44 7.92
N GLU A 192 2.14 -2.81 6.66
CA GLU A 192 2.24 -1.86 5.55
C GLU A 192 0.88 -1.73 4.86
N ILE A 193 0.43 -0.50 4.67
CA ILE A 193 -0.83 -0.21 3.99
C ILE A 193 -0.49 0.60 2.74
N PHE A 194 -0.86 0.05 1.59
CA PHE A 194 -0.68 0.69 0.29
C PHE A 194 -2.03 1.14 -0.24
N VAL A 195 -2.15 2.43 -0.57
CA VAL A 195 -3.32 2.98 -1.25
C VAL A 195 -2.90 3.38 -2.65
N LYS A 196 -3.62 2.87 -3.64
CA LYS A 196 -3.36 3.10 -5.05
C LYS A 196 -4.63 3.56 -5.77
N GLU A 197 -4.46 4.43 -6.76
CA GLU A 197 -5.53 4.84 -7.66
C GLU A 197 -5.25 4.25 -9.06
N PRO A 198 -6.06 3.25 -9.51
CA PRO A 198 -5.89 2.65 -10.82
C PRO A 198 -6.09 3.66 -11.94
N GLN A 199 -5.41 3.48 -13.07
CA GLN A 199 -5.65 4.29 -14.26
C GLN A 199 -7.07 4.05 -14.82
N PRO A 200 -7.77 5.07 -15.31
CA PRO A 200 -9.15 4.93 -15.80
C PRO A 200 -9.36 3.85 -16.89
N GLN A 201 -8.32 3.52 -17.63
CA GLN A 201 -8.37 2.47 -18.66
C GLN A 201 -8.42 1.05 -18.09
N GLN A 202 -7.84 0.82 -16.90
CA GLN A 202 -7.86 -0.50 -16.25
C GLN A 202 -9.23 -0.81 -15.62
N GLN A 203 -9.96 0.22 -15.21
CA GLN A 203 -11.33 0.04 -14.69
C GLN A 203 -12.29 -0.40 -15.78
N ARG A 204 -12.18 0.13 -17.00
CA ARG A 204 -13.06 -0.27 -18.13
C ARG A 204 -12.92 -1.72 -18.56
N GLN A 205 -11.76 -2.34 -18.36
CA GLN A 205 -11.56 -3.76 -18.70
C GLN A 205 -12.16 -4.71 -17.67
N GLN A 206 -12.35 -4.26 -16.43
CA GLN A 206 -13.00 -5.05 -15.38
C GLN A 206 -14.54 -4.91 -15.39
N GLU A 207 -15.06 -3.85 -16.02
CA GLU A 207 -16.49 -3.56 -16.11
C GLU A 207 -17.15 -4.07 -17.40
N LEU A 208 -16.39 -4.60 -18.36
CA LEU A 208 -16.98 -5.20 -19.56
C LEU A 208 -17.71 -6.49 -19.19
N PRO A 209 -19.06 -6.53 -19.21
CA PRO A 209 -19.78 -7.76 -18.96
C PRO A 209 -19.44 -8.76 -20.07
N GLN A 210 -19.27 -10.02 -19.69
CA GLN A 210 -19.12 -11.15 -20.63
C GLN A 210 -20.44 -11.45 -21.37
N HIS A 211 -21.04 -10.43 -21.98
CA HIS A 211 -22.30 -10.57 -22.73
C HIS A 211 -22.12 -10.78 -24.22
N GLN A 212 -20.90 -11.05 -24.70
CA GLN A 212 -20.72 -11.30 -26.15
C GLN A 212 -21.04 -12.74 -26.60
N ASP A 213 -21.19 -13.69 -25.67
CA ASP A 213 -21.43 -15.10 -26.08
C ASP A 213 -22.90 -15.46 -26.33
N GLN A 214 -23.86 -14.56 -26.09
CA GLN A 214 -25.27 -14.91 -26.31
C GLN A 214 -25.82 -14.49 -27.70
N GLN A 215 -25.09 -13.75 -28.49
CA GLN A 215 -25.59 -13.37 -29.85
C GLN A 215 -25.23 -14.34 -30.96
N GLN A 216 -24.40 -15.35 -30.72
CA GLN A 216 -24.05 -16.35 -31.74
C GLN A 216 -25.07 -17.50 -31.87
N TYR A 217 -26.04 -17.62 -30.97
CA TYR A 217 -27.00 -18.74 -30.98
C TYR A 217 -28.28 -18.49 -31.76
N ILE A 218 -28.48 -17.28 -32.32
CA ILE A 218 -29.74 -16.91 -32.99
C ILE A 218 -29.65 -17.01 -34.54
N GLN A 219 -28.51 -17.41 -35.10
CA GLN A 219 -28.36 -17.52 -36.58
C GLN A 219 -28.11 -18.95 -37.06
N GLN A 220 -28.90 -19.93 -36.61
CA GLN A 220 -28.98 -21.20 -37.30
C GLN A 220 -30.34 -21.27 -38.04
N PRO A 221 -30.37 -21.32 -39.39
CA PRO A 221 -31.61 -21.56 -40.11
C PRO A 221 -32.03 -23.02 -39.92
N ALA A 222 -33.30 -23.21 -39.59
CA ALA A 222 -33.95 -24.51 -39.58
C ALA A 222 -33.99 -25.08 -41.02
N TYR A 223 -33.46 -26.27 -41.18
CA TYR A 223 -33.76 -27.18 -42.29
C TYR A 223 -34.73 -28.24 -41.83
#